data_57ef2a0a99a99df4960470c85bb73a7d
#
_entry.id   57ef2a0a99a99df4960470c85bb73a7d
#
_cell.length_a   1.000
_cell.length_b   1.000
_cell.length_c   1.000
_cell.angle_alpha   90.00
_cell.angle_beta   90.00
_cell.angle_gamma   90.00
#
_symmetry.space_group_name_H-M   'P 1'
#
loop_
_entity.id
_entity.type
_entity.pdbx_description
1 polymer ?
#
loop_
_entity_poly.entity_id
_entity_poly.type
_entity_poly.pdbx_seq_one_letter_code
_entity_poly.pdbx_strand_id
1 'polypeptide(L)'
;MPHSLAAFLCALGISLRSFHRRSNIDHRLLSHDIHHNHQERPAQTVKMVNIPKTRRTYCKNKSCKKHTQHKVTQYKAGKASLFAQGKRRYDRKQSGYGGQTKPVFHKKAKTTKKVVLRLECTVCKTKAQLALKRCKHFELGGDKKTKGAALVF
;
A
#
# COMPACT_ATOMS: atom_id res chain seq x y z
N MET A 1 -38.32 -31.46 30.78
CA MET A 1 -38.21 -30.72 32.04
C MET A 1 -37.26 -29.56 31.84
N PRO A 2 -37.72 -28.30 31.86
CA PRO A 2 -36.86 -27.13 31.60
C PRO A 2 -36.28 -26.67 32.94
N HIS A 3 -34.95 -26.75 33.08
CA HIS A 3 -34.25 -26.14 34.21
C HIS A 3 -33.88 -24.68 33.89
N SER A 4 -34.50 -23.85 34.65
CA SER A 4 -34.46 -22.43 34.90
C SER A 4 -33.06 -21.79 34.85
N LEU A 5 -32.89 -20.87 33.88
CA LEU A 5 -31.74 -19.96 33.71
C LEU A 5 -31.80 -18.72 34.63
N ALA A 6 -32.69 -18.72 35.62
CA ALA A 6 -32.93 -17.56 36.50
C ALA A 6 -32.01 -17.46 37.74
N ALA A 7 -31.17 -18.45 38.02
CA ALA A 7 -30.38 -18.49 39.26
C ALA A 7 -28.96 -17.95 39.19
N PHE A 8 -28.48 -17.47 38.02
CA PHE A 8 -27.08 -17.05 37.86
C PHE A 8 -26.85 -15.53 37.82
N LEU A 9 -27.88 -14.72 37.88
CA LEU A 9 -27.80 -13.26 37.80
C LEU A 9 -27.83 -12.50 39.14
N CYS A 10 -27.87 -13.24 40.28
CA CYS A 10 -27.96 -12.62 41.60
C CYS A 10 -26.59 -12.35 42.28
N ALA A 11 -25.45 -12.66 41.65
CA ALA A 11 -24.12 -12.55 42.28
C ALA A 11 -23.31 -11.31 41.87
N LEU A 12 -23.83 -10.43 41.00
CA LEU A 12 -23.09 -9.24 40.54
C LEU A 12 -23.83 -7.94 40.85
N GLY A 13 -24.19 -7.72 42.10
CA GLY A 13 -24.64 -6.48 42.76
C GLY A 13 -24.79 -5.19 41.92
N ILE A 14 -25.46 -5.24 40.75
CA ILE A 14 -25.73 -4.04 39.92
C ILE A 14 -27.14 -3.55 40.26
N SER A 15 -27.21 -2.54 41.11
CA SER A 15 -28.41 -1.78 41.47
C SER A 15 -29.01 -1.07 40.28
N LEU A 16 -30.18 -1.50 39.84
CA LEU A 16 -31.04 -0.79 38.90
C LEU A 16 -31.62 0.47 39.59
N ARG A 17 -30.95 1.59 39.53
CA ARG A 17 -31.58 2.87 39.81
C ARG A 17 -32.24 3.42 38.56
N SER A 18 -33.56 3.48 38.61
CA SER A 18 -34.45 4.12 37.67
C SER A 18 -33.99 5.55 37.36
N PHE A 19 -33.68 5.83 36.09
CA PHE A 19 -33.41 7.18 35.63
C PHE A 19 -34.57 7.65 34.77
N HIS A 20 -35.62 8.13 35.48
CA HIS A 20 -36.71 8.88 34.87
C HIS A 20 -36.28 10.34 34.87
N ARG A 21 -35.74 10.82 33.77
CA ARG A 21 -35.58 12.26 33.59
C ARG A 21 -36.15 12.68 32.22
N ARG A 22 -37.33 13.30 32.33
CA ARG A 22 -37.91 14.11 31.23
C ARG A 22 -36.92 15.22 30.93
N SER A 23 -36.54 15.39 29.69
CA SER A 23 -35.88 16.60 29.23
C SER A 23 -36.66 17.17 28.04
N ASN A 24 -37.24 18.33 28.29
CA ASN A 24 -37.70 19.26 27.28
C ASN A 24 -36.57 19.52 26.31
N ILE A 25 -36.78 19.22 25.05
CA ILE A 25 -35.88 19.62 23.99
C ILE A 25 -36.38 20.95 23.48
N ASP A 26 -35.76 22.03 23.95
CA ASP A 26 -35.88 23.35 23.36
C ASP A 26 -35.31 23.33 21.94
N HIS A 27 -36.18 23.43 20.97
CA HIS A 27 -35.84 23.74 19.58
C HIS A 27 -35.32 25.18 19.47
N ARG A 28 -34.07 25.43 19.89
CA ARG A 28 -33.36 26.64 19.48
C ARG A 28 -32.44 26.27 18.31
N LEU A 29 -32.82 26.80 17.18
CA LEU A 29 -32.04 26.89 15.94
C LEU A 29 -30.60 27.36 16.25
N LEU A 30 -29.66 26.47 16.25
CA LEU A 30 -28.25 26.78 16.09
C LEU A 30 -27.86 26.33 14.68
N SER A 31 -27.97 27.29 13.74
CA SER A 31 -27.29 27.22 12.47
C SER A 31 -25.79 27.17 12.74
N HIS A 32 -25.24 25.96 12.87
CA HIS A 32 -23.81 25.77 12.78
C HIS A 32 -23.44 25.76 11.30
N ASP A 33 -22.99 26.91 10.83
CA ASP A 33 -22.22 27.03 9.60
C ASP A 33 -20.99 26.13 9.76
N ILE A 34 -21.11 24.90 9.28
CA ILE A 34 -19.97 24.00 9.09
C ILE A 34 -19.20 24.57 7.90
N HIS A 35 -18.30 25.52 8.21
CA HIS A 35 -17.25 25.89 7.28
C HIS A 35 -16.42 24.63 7.01
N HIS A 36 -16.78 23.93 5.96
CA HIS A 36 -15.93 22.93 5.36
C HIS A 36 -14.68 23.66 4.85
N ASN A 37 -13.69 23.77 5.73
CA ASN A 37 -12.36 24.19 5.35
C ASN A 37 -11.81 23.11 4.38
N HIS A 38 -12.15 23.27 3.12
CA HIS A 38 -11.57 22.51 2.02
C HIS A 38 -10.11 22.95 1.91
N GLN A 39 -9.28 22.38 2.80
CA GLN A 39 -7.86 22.53 2.73
C GLN A 39 -7.40 21.84 1.44
N GLU A 40 -7.32 22.61 0.37
CA GLU A 40 -6.80 22.16 -0.93
C GLU A 40 -5.42 21.60 -0.68
N ARG A 41 -5.30 20.28 -0.79
CA ARG A 41 -3.99 19.64 -0.74
C ARG A 41 -3.18 20.18 -1.90
N PRO A 42 -1.99 20.76 -1.65
CA PRO A 42 -1.17 21.32 -2.72
C PRO A 42 -0.98 20.25 -3.80
N ALA A 43 -1.25 20.63 -5.03
CA ALA A 43 -1.10 19.77 -6.19
C ALA A 43 0.33 19.19 -6.18
N GLN A 44 0.43 17.89 -5.95
CA GLN A 44 1.72 17.20 -5.92
C GLN A 44 2.29 17.25 -7.33
N THR A 45 3.26 18.13 -7.54
CA THR A 45 4.01 18.21 -8.79
C THR A 45 4.55 16.82 -9.12
N VAL A 46 4.07 16.27 -10.21
CA VAL A 46 4.43 14.93 -10.67
C VAL A 46 5.86 14.97 -11.18
N LYS A 47 6.80 14.62 -10.31
CA LYS A 47 8.23 14.57 -10.65
C LYS A 47 8.49 13.37 -11.57
N MET A 48 9.05 13.65 -12.76
CA MET A 48 9.70 12.61 -13.55
C MET A 48 10.93 12.13 -12.78
N VAL A 49 11.06 10.81 -12.64
CA VAL A 49 12.19 10.19 -11.95
C VAL A 49 13.08 9.53 -12.99
N ASN A 50 14.29 10.07 -13.16
CA ASN A 50 15.34 9.49 -13.99
C ASN A 50 16.46 8.96 -13.10
N ILE A 51 16.86 7.71 -13.30
CA ILE A 51 17.89 7.03 -12.50
C ILE A 51 18.95 6.46 -13.46
N PRO A 52 20.25 6.63 -13.16
CA PRO A 52 21.32 6.11 -13.99
C PRO A 52 21.32 4.57 -14.02
N LYS A 53 21.80 3.98 -15.12
CA LYS A 53 21.95 2.52 -15.30
C LYS A 53 22.93 1.88 -14.31
N THR A 54 23.83 2.68 -13.73
CA THR A 54 24.81 2.22 -12.73
C THR A 54 24.79 3.13 -11.51
N ARG A 55 24.93 2.55 -10.33
CA ARG A 55 24.98 3.27 -9.06
C ARG A 55 26.01 2.65 -8.13
N ARG A 56 26.80 3.49 -7.46
CA ARG A 56 27.72 3.06 -6.40
C ARG A 56 26.98 2.97 -5.07
N THR A 57 26.89 1.77 -4.48
CA THR A 57 26.21 1.52 -3.21
C THR A 57 26.96 0.46 -2.41
N TYR A 58 26.65 0.35 -1.11
CA TYR A 58 27.25 -0.64 -0.24
C TYR A 58 26.73 -2.04 -0.56
N CYS A 59 27.67 -2.98 -0.80
CA CYS A 59 27.36 -4.39 -0.99
C CYS A 59 27.42 -5.12 0.34
N LYS A 60 26.31 -5.73 0.77
CA LYS A 60 26.17 -6.46 2.05
C LYS A 60 26.78 -7.86 2.03
N ASN A 61 27.19 -8.36 0.86
CA ASN A 61 27.73 -9.71 0.75
C ASN A 61 29.03 -9.84 1.54
N LYS A 62 29.23 -10.99 2.18
CA LYS A 62 30.44 -11.31 2.97
C LYS A 62 31.73 -11.15 2.17
N SER A 63 31.71 -11.47 0.88
CA SER A 63 32.88 -11.36 -0.01
C SER A 63 33.26 -9.93 -0.37
N CYS A 64 32.30 -8.96 -0.30
CA CYS A 64 32.56 -7.58 -0.70
C CYS A 64 32.68 -6.63 0.49
N LYS A 65 31.63 -6.51 1.32
CA LYS A 65 31.52 -5.61 2.48
C LYS A 65 32.03 -4.18 2.24
N LYS A 66 31.90 -3.66 1.02
CA LYS A 66 32.38 -2.35 0.59
C LYS A 66 31.44 -1.68 -0.43
N HIS A 67 31.63 -0.40 -0.67
CA HIS A 67 30.91 0.31 -1.72
C HIS A 67 31.41 -0.13 -3.10
N THR A 68 30.55 -0.78 -3.85
CA THR A 68 30.82 -1.27 -5.22
C THR A 68 29.86 -0.68 -6.22
N GLN A 69 30.22 -0.72 -7.49
CA GLN A 69 29.34 -0.38 -8.59
C GLN A 69 28.24 -1.44 -8.70
N HIS A 70 26.99 -0.99 -8.84
CA HIS A 70 25.84 -1.87 -9.05
C HIS A 70 25.15 -1.53 -10.37
N LYS A 71 24.84 -2.54 -11.16
CA LYS A 71 23.97 -2.41 -12.32
C LYS A 71 22.51 -2.25 -11.83
N VAL A 72 21.84 -1.23 -12.32
CA VAL A 72 20.45 -0.92 -11.95
C VAL A 72 19.52 -1.43 -13.03
N THR A 73 18.51 -2.17 -12.63
CA THR A 73 17.41 -2.63 -13.49
C THR A 73 16.10 -2.43 -12.77
N GLN A 74 15.01 -2.24 -13.49
CA GLN A 74 13.68 -2.18 -12.90
C GLN A 74 13.21 -3.59 -12.57
N TYR A 75 12.73 -3.80 -11.33
CA TYR A 75 12.09 -5.05 -10.94
C TYR A 75 10.68 -5.12 -11.54
N LYS A 76 10.40 -6.20 -12.23
CA LYS A 76 9.04 -6.57 -12.67
C LYS A 76 8.68 -7.91 -12.01
N ALA A 77 7.43 -8.04 -11.57
CA ALA A 77 6.93 -9.32 -11.08
C ALA A 77 6.96 -10.35 -12.21
N GLY A 78 7.44 -11.54 -11.90
CA GLY A 78 7.44 -12.65 -12.85
C GLY A 78 6.04 -13.20 -13.10
N LYS A 79 5.92 -14.07 -14.09
CA LYS A 79 4.68 -14.83 -14.35
C LYS A 79 4.38 -15.72 -13.13
N ALA A 80 3.13 -15.73 -12.68
CA ALA A 80 2.71 -16.61 -11.59
C ALA A 80 2.82 -18.09 -12.02
N SER A 81 3.40 -18.91 -11.12
CA SER A 81 3.49 -20.35 -11.35
C SER A 81 2.12 -21.00 -11.17
N LEU A 82 1.74 -21.87 -12.12
CA LEU A 82 0.52 -22.67 -12.02
C LEU A 82 0.65 -23.82 -11.02
N PHE A 83 1.88 -24.24 -10.72
CA PHE A 83 2.17 -25.35 -9.81
C PHE A 83 2.42 -24.91 -8.37
N ALA A 84 2.39 -23.60 -8.10
CA ALA A 84 2.50 -23.10 -6.73
C ALA A 84 1.35 -23.66 -5.87
N GLN A 85 1.66 -24.00 -4.60
CA GLN A 85 0.68 -24.61 -3.70
C GLN A 85 -0.60 -23.77 -3.54
N GLY A 86 -0.47 -22.44 -3.44
CA GLY A 86 -1.62 -21.54 -3.38
C GLY A 86 -2.50 -21.59 -4.63
N LYS A 87 -1.90 -21.67 -5.82
CA LYS A 87 -2.63 -21.78 -7.10
C LYS A 87 -3.38 -23.10 -7.18
N ARG A 88 -2.73 -24.22 -6.85
CA ARG A 88 -3.36 -25.56 -6.86
C ARG A 88 -4.55 -25.63 -5.90
N ARG A 89 -4.43 -25.07 -4.69
CA ARG A 89 -5.54 -24.99 -3.72
C ARG A 89 -6.70 -24.14 -4.25
N TYR A 90 -6.39 -23.02 -4.90
CA TYR A 90 -7.40 -22.17 -5.50
C TYR A 90 -8.13 -22.90 -6.64
N ASP A 91 -7.40 -23.51 -7.56
CA ASP A 91 -7.97 -24.24 -8.69
C ASP A 91 -8.88 -25.38 -8.21
N ARG A 92 -8.49 -26.11 -7.18
CA ARG A 92 -9.32 -27.13 -6.55
C ARG A 92 -10.63 -26.58 -5.98
N LYS A 93 -10.59 -25.39 -5.36
CA LYS A 93 -11.80 -24.72 -4.86
C LYS A 93 -12.71 -24.19 -5.96
N GLN A 94 -12.13 -23.79 -7.09
CA GLN A 94 -12.86 -23.26 -8.24
C GLN A 94 -13.43 -24.35 -9.14
N SER A 95 -12.95 -25.59 -9.01
CA SER A 95 -13.53 -26.73 -9.73
C SER A 95 -14.91 -27.07 -9.10
N GLY A 96 -15.92 -27.23 -9.93
CA GLY A 96 -17.29 -27.53 -9.51
C GLY A 96 -18.18 -26.30 -9.39
N TYR A 97 -19.32 -26.48 -8.73
CA TYR A 97 -20.33 -25.44 -8.53
C TYR A 97 -19.98 -24.48 -7.39
N GLY A 98 -20.63 -23.32 -7.33
CA GLY A 98 -20.49 -22.33 -6.25
C GLY A 98 -19.85 -21.00 -6.66
N GLY A 99 -19.39 -20.84 -7.89
CA GLY A 99 -18.84 -19.59 -8.43
C GLY A 99 -17.51 -19.19 -7.81
N GLN A 100 -17.25 -17.87 -7.70
CA GLN A 100 -15.97 -17.35 -7.21
C GLN A 100 -15.81 -17.58 -5.71
N THR A 101 -14.81 -18.37 -5.31
CA THR A 101 -14.58 -18.78 -3.91
C THR A 101 -13.71 -17.81 -3.10
N LYS A 102 -12.96 -16.93 -3.76
CA LYS A 102 -12.10 -15.93 -3.09
C LYS A 102 -12.49 -14.51 -3.47
N PRO A 103 -12.43 -13.54 -2.55
CA PRO A 103 -12.72 -12.15 -2.88
C PRO A 103 -11.73 -11.62 -3.92
N VAL A 104 -12.26 -10.89 -4.91
CA VAL A 104 -11.46 -10.20 -5.93
C VAL A 104 -11.55 -8.71 -5.71
N PHE A 105 -10.41 -8.05 -5.54
CA PHE A 105 -10.36 -6.62 -5.30
C PHE A 105 -10.55 -5.83 -6.60
N HIS A 106 -11.67 -5.12 -6.70
CA HIS A 106 -12.03 -4.33 -7.88
C HIS A 106 -11.75 -2.83 -7.73
N LYS A 107 -11.86 -2.29 -6.51
CA LYS A 107 -11.74 -0.84 -6.23
C LYS A 107 -10.27 -0.40 -6.19
N LYS A 108 -9.72 0.05 -7.31
CA LYS A 108 -8.34 0.55 -7.41
C LYS A 108 -8.32 2.08 -7.31
N ALA A 109 -8.08 2.63 -6.12
CA ALA A 109 -8.03 4.08 -5.91
C ALA A 109 -6.70 4.73 -6.34
N LYS A 110 -5.60 3.97 -6.44
CA LYS A 110 -4.27 4.50 -6.75
C LYS A 110 -3.94 4.32 -8.22
N THR A 111 -3.61 5.42 -8.91
CA THR A 111 -3.23 5.42 -10.33
C THR A 111 -1.75 5.11 -10.55
N THR A 112 -0.91 5.23 -9.52
CA THR A 112 0.54 5.03 -9.62
C THR A 112 1.02 3.88 -8.72
N LYS A 113 2.08 3.19 -9.14
CA LYS A 113 2.76 2.14 -8.36
C LYS A 113 4.11 2.63 -7.88
N LYS A 114 4.61 2.11 -6.76
CA LYS A 114 6.00 2.30 -6.33
C LYS A 114 6.91 1.52 -7.27
N VAL A 115 7.88 2.19 -7.88
CA VAL A 115 8.90 1.53 -8.70
C VAL A 115 9.91 0.87 -7.77
N VAL A 116 10.29 -0.36 -8.08
CA VAL A 116 11.33 -1.10 -7.36
C VAL A 116 12.51 -1.31 -8.30
N LEU A 117 13.69 -0.93 -7.83
CA LEU A 117 14.94 -1.15 -8.54
C LEU A 117 15.57 -2.45 -8.06
N ARG A 118 16.16 -3.19 -8.99
CA ARG A 118 17.06 -4.32 -8.71
C ARG A 118 18.49 -3.85 -8.95
N LEU A 119 19.29 -3.87 -7.88
CA LEU A 119 20.70 -3.49 -7.88
C LEU A 119 21.54 -4.78 -7.88
N GLU A 120 22.31 -4.98 -8.92
CA GLU A 120 23.21 -6.15 -9.03
C GLU A 120 24.66 -5.71 -8.89
N CYS A 121 25.36 -6.23 -7.88
CA CYS A 121 26.79 -5.93 -7.68
C CYS A 121 27.62 -6.47 -8.84
N THR A 122 28.52 -5.64 -9.38
CA THR A 122 29.40 -6.06 -10.50
C THR A 122 30.42 -7.10 -10.10
N VAL A 123 30.84 -7.10 -8.83
CA VAL A 123 31.88 -8.00 -8.29
C VAL A 123 31.31 -9.38 -7.92
N CYS A 124 30.36 -9.41 -6.99
CA CYS A 124 29.83 -10.66 -6.42
C CYS A 124 28.46 -11.08 -6.97
N LYS A 125 27.90 -10.33 -7.92
CA LYS A 125 26.59 -10.59 -8.55
C LYS A 125 25.39 -10.64 -7.57
N THR A 126 25.61 -10.31 -6.31
CA THR A 126 24.52 -10.25 -5.30
C THR A 126 23.50 -9.19 -5.71
N LYS A 127 22.22 -9.56 -5.63
CA LYS A 127 21.10 -8.71 -5.99
C LYS A 127 20.46 -8.11 -4.74
N ALA A 128 20.24 -6.80 -4.75
CA ALA A 128 19.51 -6.08 -3.72
C ALA A 128 18.32 -5.35 -4.35
N GLN A 129 17.29 -5.06 -3.56
CA GLN A 129 16.12 -4.32 -4.02
C GLN A 129 16.01 -2.99 -3.29
N LEU A 130 15.66 -1.94 -4.03
CA LEU A 130 15.44 -0.59 -3.52
C LEU A 130 14.10 -0.07 -4.03
N ALA A 131 13.16 0.17 -3.12
CA ALA A 131 11.87 0.77 -3.47
C ALA A 131 11.98 2.29 -3.52
N LEU A 132 11.42 2.89 -4.58
CA LEU A 132 11.31 4.33 -4.75
C LEU A 132 9.97 4.86 -4.27
N LYS A 133 9.84 6.19 -4.16
CA LYS A 133 8.56 6.86 -3.98
C LYS A 133 7.67 6.69 -5.22
N ARG A 134 6.37 6.96 -5.10
CA ARG A 134 5.44 6.89 -6.24
C ARG A 134 5.79 7.96 -7.27
N CYS A 135 5.81 7.56 -8.54
CA CYS A 135 5.98 8.46 -9.67
C CYS A 135 5.05 8.05 -10.82
N LYS A 136 4.68 8.98 -11.69
CA LYS A 136 3.93 8.68 -12.93
C LYS A 136 4.87 8.22 -14.02
N HIS A 137 6.01 8.90 -14.17
CA HIS A 137 6.99 8.61 -15.21
C HIS A 137 8.31 8.19 -14.57
N PHE A 138 8.86 7.11 -15.06
CA PHE A 138 10.13 6.56 -14.61
C PHE A 138 10.98 6.20 -15.83
N GLU A 139 12.21 6.71 -15.87
CA GLU A 139 13.20 6.44 -16.90
C GLU A 139 14.48 5.89 -16.28
N LEU A 140 15.08 4.92 -16.94
CA LEU A 140 16.36 4.35 -16.54
C LEU A 140 17.43 4.70 -17.55
N GLY A 141 18.40 5.54 -17.12
CA GLY A 141 19.51 5.98 -17.96
C GLY A 141 19.11 6.93 -19.08
N GLY A 142 18.05 7.71 -18.90
CA GLY A 142 17.70 8.80 -19.79
C GLY A 142 18.67 9.97 -19.65
N ASP A 143 18.75 10.79 -20.68
CA ASP A 143 19.60 11.98 -20.68
C ASP A 143 19.17 12.96 -19.59
N LYS A 144 20.14 13.58 -18.95
CA LYS A 144 19.85 14.65 -17.98
C LYS A 144 19.29 15.83 -18.77
N LYS A 145 18.04 16.21 -18.50
CA LYS A 145 17.49 17.46 -19.04
C LYS A 145 18.31 18.62 -18.49
N THR A 146 19.15 19.18 -19.34
CA THR A 146 19.88 20.43 -19.05
C THR A 146 18.88 21.58 -19.13
N LYS A 147 18.80 22.41 -18.08
CA LYS A 147 18.05 23.66 -18.14
C LYS A 147 18.79 24.57 -19.15
N GLY A 148 18.08 25.10 -20.16
CA GLY A 148 18.62 26.06 -21.09
C GLY A 148 19.28 25.48 -22.35
N ALA A 149 18.94 24.25 -22.77
CA ALA A 149 19.26 23.81 -24.11
C ALA A 149 18.62 24.79 -25.13
N ALA A 150 19.42 25.49 -25.90
CA ALA A 150 18.93 26.36 -26.95
C ALA A 150 18.05 25.55 -27.92
N LEU A 151 16.90 26.11 -28.29
CA LEU A 151 16.09 25.55 -29.37
C LEU A 151 16.92 25.78 -30.68
N VAL A 152 17.41 24.68 -31.23
CA VAL A 152 17.99 24.70 -32.58
C VAL A 152 16.81 24.53 -33.53
N PHE A 153 16.48 25.59 -34.27
CA PHE A 153 15.49 25.58 -35.34
C PHE A 153 16.13 25.05 -36.62
#